data_b5586bdd05eed42ea47b3a3ddde4cf34
#
_entry.id   b5586bdd05eed42ea47b3a3ddde4cf34
#
_cell.length_a   1.000
_cell.length_b   1.000
_cell.length_c   1.000
_cell.angle_alpha   90.00
_cell.angle_beta   90.00
_cell.angle_gamma   90.00
#
_symmetry.space_group_name_H-M   'P 1'
#
loop_
_entity.id
_entity.type
_entity.pdbx_description
1 polymer ?
#
loop_
_entity_poly.entity_id
_entity_poly.type
_entity_poly.pdbx_seq_one_letter_code
_entity_poly.pdbx_strand_id
1 'polypeptide(L)'
;MYAQMNKSESYHRGWEKLQEIDGEAGERVINSLEGFSPELARFIIEYSFGEVYCLPALDNKSKEIVAISSLIAQAAIPQLKVHFNGALNSGCSINEIKEIILQMSVYTGFPMCINAMNALKEVLHERTSKGFVDLEGETATNIPSDNNRYTTGSAQLSLLNEQQEQLLTDSFGNFAPELIRFTIEYGYGDIFSRNNLAPRYRQIATISALATLGNTQPQLSFHIAGALHIGVTEQEIKEVMLLLTVYAGFPTAINGMNILKQHTF
;
A
#
# COMPACT_ATOMS: atom_id res chain seq x y z
N MET A 1 -15.35 22.45 -30.57
CA MET A 1 -16.69 22.11 -30.09
C MET A 1 -16.67 20.64 -29.75
N TYR A 2 -16.19 20.27 -28.54
CA TYR A 2 -16.25 18.90 -28.07
C TYR A 2 -17.71 18.57 -27.78
N ALA A 3 -18.26 17.60 -28.53
CA ALA A 3 -19.60 17.10 -28.30
C ALA A 3 -19.76 16.75 -26.83
N GLN A 4 -20.88 17.07 -26.18
CA GLN A 4 -21.28 16.50 -24.90
C GLN A 4 -21.33 14.98 -25.09
N MET A 5 -20.23 14.31 -24.73
CA MET A 5 -20.20 12.85 -24.69
C MET A 5 -21.21 12.42 -23.64
N ASN A 6 -22.22 11.66 -24.04
CA ASN A 6 -23.09 10.99 -23.08
C ASN A 6 -22.19 10.20 -22.10
N LYS A 7 -22.23 10.59 -20.84
CA LYS A 7 -21.48 9.91 -19.78
C LYS A 7 -22.00 8.48 -19.65
N SER A 8 -21.09 7.52 -19.70
CA SER A 8 -21.43 6.08 -19.57
C SER A 8 -21.91 5.73 -18.15
N GLU A 9 -22.51 4.56 -17.98
CA GLU A 9 -22.84 4.04 -16.64
C GLU A 9 -21.57 3.89 -15.77
N SER A 10 -20.46 3.43 -16.35
CA SER A 10 -19.14 3.38 -15.66
C SER A 10 -18.67 4.76 -15.23
N TYR A 11 -18.93 5.81 -16.04
CA TYR A 11 -18.60 7.16 -15.65
C TYR A 11 -19.38 7.62 -14.42
N HIS A 12 -20.71 7.41 -14.39
CA HIS A 12 -21.52 7.81 -13.25
C HIS A 12 -21.11 7.06 -11.97
N ARG A 13 -20.98 5.74 -12.05
CA ARG A 13 -20.53 4.91 -10.94
C ARG A 13 -19.12 5.33 -10.47
N GLY A 14 -18.22 5.61 -11.40
CA GLY A 14 -16.85 6.02 -11.11
C GLY A 14 -16.77 7.40 -10.48
N TRP A 15 -17.61 8.35 -10.92
CA TRP A 15 -17.68 9.66 -10.30
C TRP A 15 -18.15 9.61 -8.85
N GLU A 16 -19.21 8.85 -8.57
CA GLU A 16 -19.70 8.62 -7.21
C GLU A 16 -18.63 7.97 -6.33
N LYS A 17 -17.92 6.97 -6.87
CA LYS A 17 -16.83 6.28 -6.14
C LYS A 17 -15.63 7.19 -5.88
N LEU A 18 -15.23 8.03 -6.84
CA LEU A 18 -14.18 9.03 -6.66
C LEU A 18 -14.55 10.03 -5.56
N GLN A 19 -15.80 10.52 -5.56
CA GLN A 19 -16.28 11.43 -4.52
C GLN A 19 -16.31 10.77 -3.13
N GLU A 20 -16.72 9.51 -3.06
CA GLU A 20 -16.73 8.72 -1.82
C GLU A 20 -15.32 8.60 -1.21
N ILE A 21 -14.30 8.35 -2.03
CA ILE A 21 -12.94 8.06 -1.59
C ILE A 21 -12.10 9.33 -1.50
N ASP A 22 -11.85 9.98 -2.64
CA ASP A 22 -10.91 11.09 -2.73
C ASP A 22 -11.55 12.46 -2.47
N GLY A 23 -12.89 12.56 -2.62
CA GLY A 23 -13.65 13.81 -2.43
C GLY A 23 -13.07 14.96 -3.26
N GLU A 24 -13.00 16.15 -2.66
CA GLU A 24 -12.46 17.36 -3.33
C GLU A 24 -11.04 17.18 -3.88
N ALA A 25 -10.22 16.32 -3.28
CA ALA A 25 -8.84 16.10 -3.74
C ALA A 25 -8.85 15.41 -5.12
N GLY A 26 -9.68 14.39 -5.31
CA GLY A 26 -9.88 13.73 -6.59
C GLY A 26 -10.52 14.64 -7.64
N GLU A 27 -11.55 15.40 -7.25
CA GLU A 27 -12.22 16.37 -8.15
C GLU A 27 -11.21 17.40 -8.69
N ARG A 28 -10.31 17.93 -7.86
CA ARG A 28 -9.26 18.86 -8.32
C ARG A 28 -8.36 18.24 -9.38
N VAL A 29 -8.02 16.95 -9.27
CA VAL A 29 -7.24 16.24 -10.30
C VAL A 29 -8.00 16.17 -11.61
N ILE A 30 -9.27 15.74 -11.58
CA ILE A 30 -10.11 15.66 -12.79
C ILE A 30 -10.25 17.03 -13.45
N ASN A 31 -10.61 18.06 -12.69
CA ASN A 31 -10.79 19.42 -13.19
C ASN A 31 -9.51 19.98 -13.83
N SER A 32 -8.33 19.63 -13.28
CA SER A 32 -7.05 20.07 -13.85
C SER A 32 -6.75 19.45 -15.23
N LEU A 33 -7.37 18.30 -15.54
CA LEU A 33 -7.19 17.58 -16.80
C LEU A 33 -8.24 17.92 -17.86
N GLU A 34 -9.45 18.32 -17.48
CA GLU A 34 -10.58 18.52 -18.42
C GLU A 34 -10.27 19.48 -19.54
N GLY A 35 -9.51 20.55 -19.30
CA GLY A 35 -9.13 21.55 -20.29
C GLY A 35 -7.95 21.15 -21.19
N PHE A 36 -7.22 20.09 -20.82
CA PHE A 36 -5.96 19.70 -21.50
C PHE A 36 -6.00 18.26 -22.04
N SER A 37 -6.49 17.32 -21.26
CA SER A 37 -6.61 15.90 -21.63
C SER A 37 -7.92 15.31 -21.08
N PRO A 38 -9.06 15.65 -21.67
CA PRO A 38 -10.37 15.18 -21.21
C PRO A 38 -10.52 13.65 -21.30
N GLU A 39 -9.80 12.99 -22.22
CA GLU A 39 -9.78 11.54 -22.33
C GLU A 39 -9.12 10.92 -21.10
N LEU A 40 -8.00 11.48 -20.61
CA LEU A 40 -7.34 10.98 -19.40
C LEU A 40 -8.25 11.17 -18.18
N ALA A 41 -8.87 12.33 -18.03
CA ALA A 41 -9.84 12.57 -16.97
C ALA A 41 -10.98 11.53 -17.00
N ARG A 42 -11.53 11.26 -18.19
CA ARG A 42 -12.57 10.24 -18.38
C ARG A 42 -12.09 8.84 -18.01
N PHE A 43 -10.90 8.41 -18.46
CA PHE A 43 -10.38 7.09 -18.15
C PHE A 43 -10.08 6.90 -16.66
N ILE A 44 -9.63 7.94 -15.96
CA ILE A 44 -9.51 7.89 -14.50
C ILE A 44 -10.88 7.60 -13.87
N ILE A 45 -11.91 8.30 -14.28
CA ILE A 45 -13.26 8.11 -13.73
C ILE A 45 -13.81 6.73 -14.10
N GLU A 46 -13.83 6.38 -15.40
CA GLU A 46 -14.48 5.17 -15.89
C GLU A 46 -13.72 3.90 -15.50
N TYR A 47 -12.39 3.86 -15.75
CA TYR A 47 -11.60 2.66 -15.52
C TYR A 47 -11.18 2.54 -14.06
N SER A 48 -10.52 3.57 -13.50
CA SER A 48 -9.97 3.43 -12.14
C SER A 48 -11.11 3.33 -11.13
N PHE A 49 -11.97 4.32 -11.06
CA PHE A 49 -13.03 4.38 -10.05
C PHE A 49 -14.29 3.58 -10.46
N GLY A 50 -14.66 3.59 -11.74
CA GLY A 50 -15.87 2.93 -12.23
C GLY A 50 -15.77 1.41 -12.36
N GLU A 51 -14.56 0.87 -12.56
CA GLU A 51 -14.33 -0.57 -12.67
C GLU A 51 -13.46 -1.09 -11.52
N VAL A 52 -12.21 -0.63 -11.40
CA VAL A 52 -11.22 -1.24 -10.49
C VAL A 52 -11.57 -1.00 -9.02
N TYR A 53 -11.93 0.23 -8.65
CA TYR A 53 -12.34 0.55 -7.27
C TYR A 53 -13.71 -0.05 -6.88
N CYS A 54 -14.51 -0.49 -7.84
CA CYS A 54 -15.78 -1.17 -7.60
C CYS A 54 -15.64 -2.69 -7.40
N LEU A 55 -14.45 -3.26 -7.51
CA LEU A 55 -14.21 -4.68 -7.22
C LEU A 55 -14.49 -4.98 -5.74
N PRO A 56 -15.08 -6.16 -5.41
CA PRO A 56 -15.71 -6.36 -4.10
C PRO A 56 -14.84 -7.02 -3.02
N ALA A 57 -13.65 -7.58 -3.33
CA ALA A 57 -12.90 -8.37 -2.36
C ALA A 57 -12.17 -7.50 -1.32
N LEU A 58 -11.69 -6.32 -1.72
CA LEU A 58 -11.06 -5.36 -0.82
C LEU A 58 -12.05 -4.25 -0.45
N ASP A 59 -12.07 -3.88 0.83
CA ASP A 59 -12.73 -2.65 1.28
C ASP A 59 -11.95 -1.40 0.84
N ASN A 60 -12.57 -0.22 0.92
CA ASN A 60 -11.96 1.03 0.48
C ASN A 60 -10.66 1.33 1.25
N LYS A 61 -10.61 1.01 2.54
CA LYS A 61 -9.41 1.17 3.37
C LYS A 61 -8.23 0.35 2.83
N SER A 62 -8.46 -0.92 2.51
CA SER A 62 -7.44 -1.79 1.91
C SER A 62 -6.98 -1.27 0.55
N LYS A 63 -7.91 -0.76 -0.29
CA LYS A 63 -7.58 -0.17 -1.59
C LYS A 63 -6.68 1.05 -1.47
N GLU A 64 -6.96 1.91 -0.49
CA GLU A 64 -6.10 3.06 -0.22
C GLU A 64 -4.73 2.68 0.36
N ILE A 65 -4.64 1.61 1.14
CA ILE A 65 -3.35 1.06 1.58
C ILE A 65 -2.52 0.58 0.37
N VAL A 66 -3.14 -0.07 -0.61
CA VAL A 66 -2.48 -0.44 -1.88
C VAL A 66 -1.97 0.80 -2.61
N ALA A 67 -2.82 1.82 -2.79
CA ALA A 67 -2.48 3.07 -3.47
C ALA A 67 -1.30 3.78 -2.79
N ILE A 68 -1.39 4.02 -1.49
CA ILE A 68 -0.34 4.68 -0.69
C ILE A 68 0.99 3.94 -0.82
N SER A 69 0.99 2.62 -0.63
CA SER A 69 2.22 1.83 -0.65
C SER A 69 2.89 1.83 -2.03
N SER A 70 2.08 1.73 -3.09
CA SER A 70 2.57 1.83 -4.47
C SER A 70 3.13 3.22 -4.78
N LEU A 71 2.43 4.28 -4.38
CA LEU A 71 2.85 5.66 -4.65
C LEU A 71 4.09 6.07 -3.85
N ILE A 72 4.28 5.54 -2.62
CA ILE A 72 5.53 5.71 -1.86
C ILE A 72 6.68 5.04 -2.61
N ALA A 73 6.48 3.80 -3.09
CA ALA A 73 7.51 3.06 -3.83
C ALA A 73 7.95 3.78 -5.12
N GLN A 74 7.07 4.59 -5.71
CA GLN A 74 7.35 5.38 -6.92
C GLN A 74 7.81 6.82 -6.64
N ALA A 75 7.85 7.27 -5.38
CA ALA A 75 8.05 8.68 -5.01
C ALA A 75 7.03 9.64 -5.66
N ALA A 76 5.81 9.18 -5.96
CA ALA A 76 4.76 9.95 -6.62
C ALA A 76 4.02 10.87 -5.63
N ILE A 77 4.73 11.85 -5.07
CA ILE A 77 4.27 12.69 -3.95
C ILE A 77 2.97 13.45 -4.25
N PRO A 78 2.75 14.06 -5.43
CA PRO A 78 1.48 14.75 -5.71
C PRO A 78 0.27 13.83 -5.62
N GLN A 79 0.35 12.61 -6.19
CA GLN A 79 -0.71 11.61 -6.14
C GLN A 79 -0.87 11.03 -4.75
N LEU A 80 0.25 10.81 -4.04
CA LEU A 80 0.25 10.32 -2.66
C LEU A 80 -0.56 11.23 -1.72
N LYS A 81 -0.50 12.56 -1.89
CA LYS A 81 -1.33 13.51 -1.12
C LYS A 81 -2.83 13.33 -1.38
N VAL A 82 -3.23 13.01 -2.61
CA VAL A 82 -4.64 12.70 -2.95
C VAL A 82 -5.07 11.45 -2.17
N HIS A 83 -4.28 10.38 -2.24
CA HIS A 83 -4.60 9.11 -1.59
C HIS A 83 -4.42 9.11 -0.06
N PHE A 84 -3.69 10.04 0.53
CA PHE A 84 -3.78 10.29 1.97
C PHE A 84 -5.15 10.85 2.37
N ASN A 85 -5.74 11.74 1.55
CA ASN A 85 -7.14 12.16 1.77
C ASN A 85 -8.08 10.98 1.61
N GLY A 86 -7.94 10.18 0.56
CA GLY A 86 -8.73 8.98 0.32
C GLY A 86 -8.66 7.97 1.47
N ALA A 87 -7.46 7.71 2.00
CA ALA A 87 -7.25 6.81 3.13
C ALA A 87 -7.96 7.30 4.41
N LEU A 88 -7.83 8.60 4.74
CA LEU A 88 -8.52 9.19 5.89
C LEU A 88 -10.04 9.15 5.72
N ASN A 89 -10.56 9.46 4.52
CA ASN A 89 -11.99 9.36 4.20
C ASN A 89 -12.50 7.91 4.27
N SER A 90 -11.64 6.94 3.93
CA SER A 90 -11.95 5.50 3.95
C SER A 90 -11.75 4.84 5.33
N GLY A 91 -11.48 5.64 6.37
CA GLY A 91 -11.40 5.17 7.75
C GLY A 91 -10.02 4.66 8.19
N CYS A 92 -8.94 4.96 7.46
CA CYS A 92 -7.60 4.85 8.03
C CYS A 92 -7.42 5.92 9.10
N SER A 93 -6.85 5.54 10.23
CA SER A 93 -6.40 6.51 11.23
C SER A 93 -5.07 7.13 10.82
N ILE A 94 -4.75 8.29 11.38
CA ILE A 94 -3.46 8.97 11.18
C ILE A 94 -2.31 8.03 11.55
N ASN A 95 -2.42 7.32 12.68
CA ASN A 95 -1.37 6.42 13.15
C ASN A 95 -1.22 5.17 12.27
N GLU A 96 -2.31 4.64 11.68
CA GLU A 96 -2.19 3.55 10.70
C GLU A 96 -1.45 4.01 9.42
N ILE A 97 -1.73 5.21 8.91
CA ILE A 97 -1.00 5.76 7.76
C ILE A 97 0.48 5.97 8.10
N LYS A 98 0.79 6.52 9.29
CA LYS A 98 2.18 6.63 9.77
C LYS A 98 2.87 5.26 9.84
N GLU A 99 2.17 4.21 10.29
CA GLU A 99 2.71 2.84 10.32
C GLU A 99 2.99 2.27 8.93
N ILE A 100 2.11 2.52 7.96
CA ILE A 100 2.37 2.13 6.57
C ILE A 100 3.63 2.82 6.04
N ILE A 101 3.75 4.14 6.23
CA ILE A 101 4.93 4.90 5.81
C ILE A 101 6.19 4.36 6.50
N LEU A 102 6.13 4.11 7.81
CA LEU A 102 7.25 3.56 8.58
C LEU A 102 7.68 2.19 8.05
N GLN A 103 6.71 1.32 7.75
CA GLN A 103 6.97 -0.01 7.19
C GLN A 103 7.62 0.06 5.80
N MET A 104 7.30 1.07 4.99
CA MET A 104 7.93 1.24 3.68
C MET A 104 9.44 1.48 3.78
N SER A 105 9.97 1.90 4.93
CA SER A 105 11.43 2.04 5.13
C SER A 105 12.20 0.72 4.91
N VAL A 106 11.56 -0.42 5.15
CA VAL A 106 12.13 -1.76 4.92
C VAL A 106 12.31 -2.05 3.42
N TYR A 107 11.43 -1.50 2.57
CA TYR A 107 11.38 -1.84 1.14
C TYR A 107 11.86 -0.73 0.22
N THR A 108 11.58 0.51 0.56
CA THR A 108 11.86 1.70 -0.27
C THR A 108 12.95 2.60 0.30
N GLY A 109 13.39 2.32 1.54
CA GLY A 109 14.41 3.08 2.25
C GLY A 109 13.89 4.37 2.92
N PHE A 110 14.68 4.92 3.82
CA PHE A 110 14.33 6.10 4.62
C PHE A 110 14.00 7.36 3.81
N PRO A 111 14.70 7.69 2.70
CA PRO A 111 14.39 8.91 1.95
C PRO A 111 12.94 8.97 1.45
N MET A 112 12.40 7.86 0.95
CA MET A 112 11.01 7.79 0.50
C MET A 112 10.03 7.99 1.65
N CYS A 113 10.32 7.39 2.80
CA CYS A 113 9.49 7.53 4.01
C CYS A 113 9.50 8.95 4.56
N ILE A 114 10.64 9.62 4.57
CA ILE A 114 10.75 11.03 4.99
C ILE A 114 9.87 11.92 4.09
N ASN A 115 9.95 11.73 2.77
CA ASN A 115 9.15 12.49 1.81
C ASN A 115 7.65 12.23 2.01
N ALA A 116 7.26 10.95 2.17
CA ALA A 116 5.87 10.56 2.43
C ALA A 116 5.36 11.13 3.76
N MET A 117 6.17 11.10 4.83
CA MET A 117 5.80 11.66 6.14
C MET A 117 5.60 13.17 6.07
N ASN A 118 6.43 13.88 5.32
CA ASN A 118 6.26 15.32 5.09
C ASN A 118 4.98 15.60 4.29
N ALA A 119 4.69 14.81 3.25
CA ALA A 119 3.45 14.93 2.49
C ALA A 119 2.20 14.68 3.36
N LEU A 120 2.22 13.68 4.25
CA LEU A 120 1.14 13.44 5.21
C LEU A 120 0.95 14.63 6.14
N LYS A 121 2.03 15.21 6.66
CA LYS A 121 1.97 16.42 7.50
C LYS A 121 1.25 17.58 6.81
N GLU A 122 1.55 17.81 5.53
CA GLU A 122 0.92 18.88 4.75
C GLU A 122 -0.58 18.60 4.55
N VAL A 123 -0.97 17.36 4.23
CA VAL A 123 -2.37 16.94 4.10
C VAL A 123 -3.13 17.13 5.41
N LEU A 124 -2.59 16.68 6.54
CA LEU A 124 -3.22 16.84 7.85
C LEU A 124 -3.40 18.31 8.23
N HIS A 125 -2.41 19.17 7.91
CA HIS A 125 -2.52 20.60 8.13
C HIS A 125 -3.63 21.23 7.29
N GLU A 126 -3.73 20.88 5.99
CA GLU A 126 -4.79 21.35 5.10
C GLU A 126 -6.16 20.89 5.59
N ARG A 127 -6.31 19.61 5.95
CA ARG A 127 -7.57 19.05 6.46
C ARG A 127 -8.02 19.74 7.75
N THR A 128 -7.11 19.91 8.70
CA THR A 128 -7.40 20.63 9.95
C THR A 128 -7.84 22.07 9.67
N SER A 129 -7.17 22.79 8.75
CA SER A 129 -7.55 24.16 8.39
C SER A 129 -8.93 24.27 7.75
N LYS A 130 -9.42 23.18 7.12
CA LYS A 130 -10.77 23.04 6.56
C LYS A 130 -11.81 22.54 7.57
N GLY A 131 -11.40 22.28 8.81
CA GLY A 131 -12.30 21.82 9.89
C GLY A 131 -12.54 20.31 9.92
N PHE A 132 -11.78 19.51 9.19
CA PHE A 132 -11.83 18.04 9.32
C PHE A 132 -11.25 17.61 10.69
N VAL A 133 -11.88 16.59 11.28
CA VAL A 133 -11.43 15.92 12.50
C VAL A 133 -11.13 14.47 12.15
N ASP A 134 -9.87 14.18 11.87
CA ASP A 134 -9.43 12.84 11.50
C ASP A 134 -9.14 11.98 12.75
N LEU A 135 -9.39 10.68 12.65
CA LEU A 135 -9.12 9.73 13.72
C LEU A 135 -7.62 9.59 13.96
N GLU A 136 -7.12 9.90 15.16
CA GLU A 136 -5.68 9.72 15.48
C GLU A 136 -5.28 8.23 15.44
N GLY A 137 -6.10 7.35 16.00
CA GLY A 137 -5.83 5.90 16.08
C GLY A 137 -4.87 5.52 17.20
N GLU A 138 -4.69 4.21 17.37
CA GLU A 138 -3.83 3.65 18.41
C GLU A 138 -2.35 3.85 18.09
N THR A 139 -1.52 3.97 19.13
CA THR A 139 -0.06 3.93 19.03
C THR A 139 0.47 2.53 19.33
N ALA A 140 1.61 2.16 18.76
CA ALA A 140 2.22 0.89 19.10
C ALA A 140 2.66 0.84 20.58
N THR A 141 2.32 -0.24 21.25
CA THR A 141 2.63 -0.46 22.68
C THR A 141 3.67 -1.55 22.90
N ASN A 142 3.90 -2.44 21.93
CA ASN A 142 4.82 -3.58 22.02
C ASN A 142 6.16 -3.28 21.32
N ILE A 143 6.82 -2.20 21.67
CA ILE A 143 8.12 -1.84 21.13
C ILE A 143 9.19 -2.71 21.83
N PRO A 144 9.97 -3.55 21.11
CA PRO A 144 10.98 -4.39 21.73
C PRO A 144 12.12 -3.56 22.33
N SER A 145 12.67 -4.04 23.44
CA SER A 145 13.93 -3.51 23.98
C SER A 145 15.14 -4.03 23.19
N ASP A 146 16.30 -3.38 23.31
CA ASP A 146 17.53 -3.79 22.61
C ASP A 146 17.88 -5.26 22.86
N ASN A 147 17.60 -5.80 24.06
CA ASN A 147 17.93 -7.17 24.41
C ASN A 147 17.02 -8.24 23.79
N ASN A 148 15.85 -7.86 23.24
CA ASN A 148 14.88 -8.81 22.69
C ASN A 148 14.47 -8.53 21.23
N ARG A 149 15.07 -7.56 20.54
CA ARG A 149 14.75 -7.22 19.15
C ARG A 149 14.87 -8.42 18.22
N TYR A 150 15.98 -9.16 18.33
CA TYR A 150 16.19 -10.35 17.49
C TYR A 150 15.15 -11.44 17.77
N THR A 151 14.93 -11.78 19.04
CA THR A 151 13.94 -12.80 19.43
C THR A 151 12.52 -12.42 19.01
N THR A 152 12.16 -11.15 19.18
CA THR A 152 10.87 -10.63 18.75
C THR A 152 10.74 -10.69 17.21
N GLY A 153 11.78 -10.30 16.50
CA GLY A 153 11.81 -10.33 15.03
C GLY A 153 11.75 -11.75 14.48
N SER A 154 12.50 -12.69 15.06
CA SER A 154 12.45 -14.10 14.69
C SER A 154 11.05 -14.69 14.88
N ALA A 155 10.40 -14.39 16.00
CA ALA A 155 9.01 -14.80 16.24
C ALA A 155 8.02 -14.21 15.20
N GLN A 156 8.19 -12.92 14.82
CA GLN A 156 7.34 -12.29 13.80
C GLN A 156 7.57 -12.87 12.39
N LEU A 157 8.82 -13.15 12.04
CA LEU A 157 9.17 -13.78 10.76
C LEU A 157 8.55 -15.19 10.66
N SER A 158 8.62 -15.96 11.75
CA SER A 158 8.07 -17.31 11.83
C SER A 158 6.53 -17.35 11.64
N LEU A 159 5.81 -16.28 11.95
CA LEU A 159 4.36 -16.18 11.63
C LEU A 159 4.06 -16.21 10.13
N LEU A 160 5.01 -15.85 9.30
CA LEU A 160 4.88 -15.90 7.84
C LEU A 160 5.43 -17.21 7.27
N ASN A 161 6.58 -17.67 7.79
CA ASN A 161 7.21 -18.94 7.41
C ASN A 161 8.23 -19.34 8.49
N GLU A 162 7.98 -20.45 9.19
CA GLU A 162 8.84 -20.97 10.26
C GLU A 162 10.28 -21.26 9.82
N GLN A 163 10.49 -21.55 8.53
CA GLN A 163 11.81 -21.91 8.01
C GLN A 163 12.60 -20.69 7.46
N GLN A 164 12.00 -19.52 7.40
CA GLN A 164 12.58 -18.38 6.68
C GLN A 164 13.89 -17.87 7.30
N GLU A 165 14.03 -17.89 8.61
CA GLU A 165 15.26 -17.51 9.29
C GLU A 165 16.42 -18.45 8.91
N GLN A 166 16.15 -19.77 8.85
CA GLN A 166 17.14 -20.75 8.43
C GLN A 166 17.53 -20.55 6.96
N LEU A 167 16.57 -20.30 6.07
CA LEU A 167 16.82 -20.03 4.64
C LEU A 167 17.70 -18.77 4.44
N LEU A 168 17.48 -17.72 5.22
CA LEU A 168 18.32 -16.53 5.22
C LEU A 168 19.74 -16.84 5.72
N THR A 169 19.85 -17.64 6.79
CA THR A 169 21.11 -18.05 7.38
C THR A 169 21.92 -18.91 6.41
N ASP A 170 21.30 -19.86 5.74
CA ASP A 170 21.94 -20.70 4.74
C ASP A 170 22.44 -19.90 3.53
N SER A 171 21.68 -18.86 3.14
CA SER A 171 22.01 -18.03 1.99
C SER A 171 23.13 -17.00 2.27
N PHE A 172 23.12 -16.39 3.45
CA PHE A 172 23.95 -15.21 3.74
C PHE A 172 24.80 -15.33 5.00
N GLY A 173 24.62 -16.36 5.86
CA GLY A 173 25.24 -16.42 7.18
C GLY A 173 26.77 -16.35 7.18
N ASN A 174 27.43 -16.93 6.17
CA ASN A 174 28.89 -16.88 6.01
C ASN A 174 29.39 -15.67 5.19
N PHE A 175 28.47 -14.95 4.53
CA PHE A 175 28.83 -13.86 3.61
C PHE A 175 28.48 -12.48 4.16
N ALA A 176 27.28 -12.32 4.73
CA ALA A 176 26.76 -11.05 5.25
C ALA A 176 25.86 -11.29 6.48
N PRO A 177 26.39 -11.75 7.62
CA PRO A 177 25.59 -12.06 8.81
C PRO A 177 24.86 -10.84 9.38
N GLU A 178 25.41 -9.63 9.18
CA GLU A 178 24.78 -8.38 9.59
C GLU A 178 23.47 -8.13 8.81
N LEU A 179 23.40 -8.54 7.53
CA LEU A 179 22.18 -8.41 6.73
C LEU A 179 21.03 -9.22 7.35
N ILE A 180 21.32 -10.45 7.80
CA ILE A 180 20.33 -11.30 8.49
C ILE A 180 19.90 -10.63 9.78
N ARG A 181 20.86 -10.22 10.60
CA ARG A 181 20.58 -9.55 11.87
C ARG A 181 19.74 -8.29 11.68
N PHE A 182 20.08 -7.42 10.74
CA PHE A 182 19.30 -6.20 10.47
C PHE A 182 17.90 -6.51 9.91
N THR A 183 17.78 -7.53 9.07
CA THR A 183 16.47 -7.97 8.57
C THR A 183 15.58 -8.41 9.73
N ILE A 184 16.10 -9.24 10.63
CA ILE A 184 15.34 -9.78 11.76
C ILE A 184 15.07 -8.68 12.80
N GLU A 185 16.10 -7.97 13.26
CA GLU A 185 15.95 -6.97 14.32
C GLU A 185 15.14 -5.76 13.86
N TYR A 186 15.55 -5.12 12.75
CA TYR A 186 14.90 -3.92 12.28
C TYR A 186 13.59 -4.24 11.54
N GLY A 187 13.66 -5.08 10.50
CA GLY A 187 12.49 -5.36 9.66
C GLY A 187 11.36 -6.00 10.46
N TYR A 188 11.63 -7.10 11.12
CA TYR A 188 10.60 -7.86 11.84
C TYR A 188 10.46 -7.44 13.31
N GLY A 189 11.57 -7.16 14.00
CA GLY A 189 11.57 -6.79 15.41
C GLY A 189 11.03 -5.38 15.65
N ASP A 190 11.56 -4.36 14.97
CA ASP A 190 11.17 -2.97 15.21
C ASP A 190 9.93 -2.56 14.42
N ILE A 191 9.69 -3.12 13.22
CA ILE A 191 8.62 -2.69 12.31
C ILE A 191 7.43 -3.64 12.34
N PHE A 192 7.62 -4.92 11.95
CA PHE A 192 6.49 -5.85 11.80
C PHE A 192 5.84 -6.27 13.13
N SER A 193 6.59 -6.23 14.24
CA SER A 193 6.06 -6.58 15.56
C SER A 193 5.09 -5.53 16.13
N ARG A 194 5.07 -4.31 15.59
CA ARG A 194 4.25 -3.20 16.07
C ARG A 194 2.76 -3.51 15.92
N ASN A 195 1.98 -3.36 17.00
CA ASN A 195 0.62 -3.88 17.14
C ASN A 195 -0.51 -2.91 16.74
N ASN A 196 -0.17 -1.73 16.23
CA ASN A 196 -1.15 -0.69 15.86
C ASN A 196 -1.54 -0.70 14.37
N LEU A 197 -1.15 -1.70 13.61
CA LEU A 197 -1.63 -1.98 12.25
C LEU A 197 -1.83 -3.49 12.10
N ALA A 198 -3.02 -3.90 11.67
CA ALA A 198 -3.36 -5.31 11.57
C ALA A 198 -2.42 -6.05 10.58
N PRO A 199 -2.02 -7.31 10.87
CA PRO A 199 -1.09 -8.08 10.02
C PRO A 199 -1.52 -8.16 8.55
N ARG A 200 -2.83 -8.27 8.26
CA ARG A 200 -3.33 -8.28 6.88
C ARG A 200 -2.99 -6.99 6.12
N TYR A 201 -3.16 -5.82 6.76
CA TYR A 201 -2.84 -4.53 6.15
C TYR A 201 -1.33 -4.38 5.93
N ARG A 202 -0.51 -4.91 6.85
CA ARG A 202 0.95 -4.96 6.65
C ARG A 202 1.32 -5.79 5.43
N GLN A 203 0.68 -6.94 5.19
CA GLN A 203 0.96 -7.77 4.01
C GLN A 203 0.43 -7.12 2.73
N ILE A 204 -0.76 -6.53 2.72
CA ILE A 204 -1.30 -5.79 1.57
C ILE A 204 -0.34 -4.66 1.17
N ALA A 205 0.13 -3.86 2.14
CA ALA A 205 1.09 -2.78 1.90
C ALA A 205 2.42 -3.30 1.33
N THR A 206 2.96 -4.37 1.90
CA THR A 206 4.22 -4.98 1.45
C THR A 206 4.11 -5.54 0.04
N ILE A 207 3.07 -6.34 -0.25
CA ILE A 207 2.82 -6.92 -1.58
C ILE A 207 2.69 -5.80 -2.63
N SER A 208 1.95 -4.74 -2.30
CA SER A 208 1.77 -3.60 -3.19
C SER A 208 3.10 -2.90 -3.52
N ALA A 209 3.91 -2.60 -2.50
CA ALA A 209 5.21 -1.96 -2.70
C ALA A 209 6.18 -2.85 -3.49
N LEU A 210 6.31 -4.13 -3.14
CA LEU A 210 7.22 -5.06 -3.80
C LEU A 210 6.83 -5.32 -5.26
N ALA A 211 5.53 -5.49 -5.54
CA ALA A 211 5.05 -5.63 -6.92
C ALA A 211 5.36 -4.35 -7.73
N THR A 212 5.14 -3.18 -7.15
CA THR A 212 5.40 -1.88 -7.78
C THR A 212 6.89 -1.68 -8.09
N LEU A 213 7.79 -2.08 -7.19
CA LEU A 213 9.25 -2.02 -7.43
C LEU A 213 9.69 -2.90 -8.60
N GLY A 214 9.01 -4.02 -8.86
CA GLY A 214 9.16 -4.86 -10.04
C GLY A 214 10.43 -5.72 -10.10
N ASN A 215 11.46 -5.39 -9.34
CA ASN A 215 12.76 -6.11 -9.28
C ASN A 215 12.94 -6.94 -8.00
N THR A 216 11.86 -7.21 -7.27
CA THR A 216 11.83 -7.86 -5.95
C THR A 216 11.01 -9.16 -5.97
N GLN A 217 11.07 -9.92 -7.07
CA GLN A 217 10.23 -11.11 -7.27
C GLN A 217 10.35 -12.17 -6.16
N PRO A 218 11.55 -12.54 -5.65
CA PRO A 218 11.66 -13.50 -4.56
C PRO A 218 11.00 -13.01 -3.27
N GLN A 219 11.15 -11.72 -2.93
CA GLN A 219 10.54 -11.12 -1.75
C GLN A 219 9.02 -11.01 -1.91
N LEU A 220 8.53 -10.65 -3.10
CA LEU A 220 7.11 -10.63 -3.42
C LEU A 220 6.50 -12.03 -3.28
N SER A 221 7.15 -13.06 -3.81
CA SER A 221 6.72 -14.46 -3.67
C SER A 221 6.61 -14.88 -2.21
N PHE A 222 7.63 -14.56 -1.39
CA PHE A 222 7.61 -14.83 0.04
C PHE A 222 6.44 -14.13 0.76
N HIS A 223 6.21 -12.86 0.50
CA HIS A 223 5.12 -12.11 1.15
C HIS A 223 3.73 -12.51 0.65
N ILE A 224 3.57 -12.94 -0.60
CA ILE A 224 2.32 -13.55 -1.09
C ILE A 224 2.02 -14.85 -0.32
N ALA A 225 3.00 -15.74 -0.21
CA ALA A 225 2.86 -16.97 0.57
C ALA A 225 2.50 -16.70 2.04
N GLY A 226 3.23 -15.76 2.67
CA GLY A 226 2.97 -15.34 4.04
C GLY A 226 1.59 -14.70 4.22
N ALA A 227 1.12 -13.90 3.27
CA ALA A 227 -0.20 -13.30 3.30
C ALA A 227 -1.30 -14.37 3.24
N LEU A 228 -1.18 -15.34 2.33
CA LEU A 228 -2.09 -16.49 2.24
C LEU A 228 -2.09 -17.29 3.55
N HIS A 229 -0.90 -17.52 4.15
CA HIS A 229 -0.76 -18.26 5.39
C HIS A 229 -1.48 -17.59 6.57
N ILE A 230 -1.46 -16.26 6.67
CA ILE A 230 -2.17 -15.51 7.72
C ILE A 230 -3.64 -15.21 7.40
N GLY A 231 -4.17 -15.76 6.29
CA GLY A 231 -5.59 -15.69 5.95
C GLY A 231 -6.01 -14.55 5.03
N VAL A 232 -5.09 -13.82 4.39
CA VAL A 232 -5.43 -12.97 3.24
C VAL A 232 -5.80 -13.89 2.08
N THR A 233 -6.95 -13.68 1.48
CA THR A 233 -7.47 -14.57 0.44
C THR A 233 -6.78 -14.35 -0.90
N GLU A 234 -6.76 -15.39 -1.73
CA GLU A 234 -6.31 -15.29 -3.12
C GLU A 234 -7.03 -14.17 -3.89
N GLN A 235 -8.34 -14.03 -3.65
CA GLN A 235 -9.14 -13.01 -4.33
C GLN A 235 -8.74 -11.59 -3.90
N GLU A 236 -8.42 -11.37 -2.64
CA GLU A 236 -7.90 -10.08 -2.16
C GLU A 236 -6.55 -9.75 -2.79
N ILE A 237 -5.64 -10.74 -2.89
CA ILE A 237 -4.34 -10.52 -3.55
C ILE A 237 -4.51 -10.25 -5.05
N LYS A 238 -5.46 -10.92 -5.72
CA LYS A 238 -5.82 -10.60 -7.12
C LYS A 238 -6.29 -9.15 -7.25
N GLU A 239 -7.13 -8.67 -6.33
CA GLU A 239 -7.57 -7.27 -6.36
C GLU A 239 -6.42 -6.29 -6.07
N VAL A 240 -5.46 -6.62 -5.20
CA VAL A 240 -4.23 -5.83 -5.06
C VAL A 240 -3.55 -5.67 -6.42
N MET A 241 -3.35 -6.77 -7.17
CA MET A 241 -2.71 -6.71 -8.49
C MET A 241 -3.54 -5.92 -9.51
N LEU A 242 -4.87 -6.03 -9.47
CA LEU A 242 -5.75 -5.25 -10.34
C LEU A 242 -5.69 -3.75 -10.02
N LEU A 243 -5.63 -3.36 -8.75
CA LEU A 243 -5.41 -1.97 -8.35
C LEU A 243 -4.06 -1.43 -8.85
N LEU A 244 -3.02 -2.25 -8.88
CA LEU A 244 -1.72 -1.85 -9.40
C LEU A 244 -1.73 -1.57 -10.91
N THR A 245 -2.75 -2.00 -11.68
CA THR A 245 -2.92 -1.53 -13.06
C THR A 245 -3.13 -0.02 -13.13
N VAL A 246 -3.77 0.55 -12.11
CA VAL A 246 -4.03 1.99 -11.99
C VAL A 246 -2.77 2.76 -11.61
N TYR A 247 -1.99 2.24 -10.63
CA TYR A 247 -0.90 2.99 -10.01
C TYR A 247 0.48 2.69 -10.60
N ALA A 248 0.71 1.45 -11.07
CA ALA A 248 2.02 0.99 -11.55
C ALA A 248 1.96 0.37 -12.96
N GLY A 249 0.76 0.30 -13.54
CA GLY A 249 0.51 -0.16 -14.90
C GLY A 249 0.35 -1.68 -15.04
N PHE A 250 -0.19 -2.09 -16.19
CA PHE A 250 -0.52 -3.48 -16.50
C PHE A 250 0.66 -4.46 -16.38
N PRO A 251 1.90 -4.12 -16.82
CA PRO A 251 3.02 -5.06 -16.68
C PRO A 251 3.28 -5.47 -15.22
N THR A 252 3.20 -4.53 -14.28
CA THR A 252 3.32 -4.79 -12.84
C THR A 252 2.27 -5.79 -12.36
N ALA A 253 1.01 -5.55 -12.70
CA ALA A 253 -0.11 -6.42 -12.33
C ALA A 253 0.04 -7.83 -12.91
N ILE A 254 0.43 -7.95 -14.19
CA ILE A 254 0.65 -9.25 -14.87
C ILE A 254 1.78 -10.02 -14.18
N ASN A 255 2.89 -9.37 -13.87
CA ASN A 255 4.02 -10.00 -13.17
C ASN A 255 3.61 -10.50 -11.78
N GLY A 256 2.90 -9.68 -11.01
CA GLY A 256 2.38 -10.05 -9.68
C GLY A 256 1.38 -11.22 -9.75
N MET A 257 0.46 -11.21 -10.73
CA MET A 257 -0.46 -12.33 -10.97
C MET A 257 0.27 -13.64 -11.30
N ASN A 258 1.35 -13.58 -12.08
CA ASN A 258 2.13 -14.78 -12.40
C ASN A 258 2.82 -15.35 -11.17
N ILE A 259 3.27 -14.50 -10.24
CA ILE A 259 3.84 -14.96 -8.96
C ILE A 259 2.74 -15.56 -8.09
N LEU A 260 1.58 -14.91 -7.96
CA LEU A 260 0.44 -15.44 -7.19
C LEU A 260 0.04 -16.85 -7.66
N LYS A 261 -0.02 -17.08 -8.98
CA LYS A 261 -0.34 -18.42 -9.55
C LYS A 261 0.58 -19.52 -9.06
N GLN A 262 1.85 -19.23 -8.73
CA GLN A 262 2.79 -20.24 -8.24
C GLN A 262 2.45 -20.75 -6.83
N HIS A 263 1.58 -20.04 -6.10
CA HIS A 263 1.15 -20.36 -4.74
C HIS A 263 -0.28 -20.91 -4.67
N THR A 264 -1.04 -20.88 -5.78
CA THR A 264 -2.47 -21.24 -5.79
C THR A 264 -2.80 -22.39 -6.76
N PHE A 265 -1.88 -22.79 -7.62
CA PHE A 265 -1.97 -23.91 -8.56
C PHE A 265 -0.74 -24.80 -8.47
#